data_3d75609b0cf7c36d9c4e81dde48ccaaa
#
_entry.id   3d75609b0cf7c36d9c4e81dde48ccaaa
#
_cell.length_a   1.000
_cell.length_b   1.000
_cell.length_c   1.000
_cell.angle_alpha   90.00
_cell.angle_beta   90.00
_cell.angle_gamma   90.00
#
_symmetry.space_group_name_H-M   'P 1'
#
loop_
_entity.id
_entity.type
_entity.pdbx_description
1 polymer ?
#
loop_
_entity_poly.entity_id
_entity_poly.type
_entity_poly.pdbx_seq_one_letter_code
_entity_poly.pdbx_strand_id
1 'polypeptide(L)'
;MFKANIKTANLLQGFIIQDGFALELPAGLIQGACPAGKAEDGANQKVRQMKHLVKLSGLSMKQDKYKKEQKARQQETSIVRSSAAEYLTFVAATGKGGVEAVYADENIWLTQKMMGVLYDVETHTVNYHLKKVFSDSELEEDSVIRNFRITAADGKNYNTKHYDLSAIIAVGYKVNSERAVQFRKWATTIIREYTIKAYVMDDERIKSGGSILTERYFEEQLQRIREIRLSERKFYQKITDIYATSIDYDGTAQATKRFFATVQNKLHWAIHGQTAAEVIVDRADHQKQNMGLTTWKDAPKGKIQKFDVSVAKNYLTENEMAQLQRLVSAYLDVAEDMALRKIPMTMQDWETRLNKFIEATDREILQDAGRVTAEIAKVHAESEFEKYRIIQDRLFESDFDRLLKQLEHKDDGQE
;
A
#
# COMPACT_ATOMS: atom_id res chain seq x y z
N MET A 1 -48.38 -8.68 -31.38
CA MET A 1 -47.32 -7.71 -31.75
C MET A 1 -46.85 -6.82 -30.62
N PHE A 2 -47.15 -7.14 -29.34
CA PHE A 2 -46.79 -6.29 -28.18
C PHE A 2 -45.76 -6.92 -27.23
N LYS A 3 -45.28 -8.15 -27.46
CA LYS A 3 -44.30 -8.83 -26.60
C LYS A 3 -42.84 -8.65 -27.00
N ALA A 4 -42.53 -8.12 -28.17
CA ALA A 4 -41.19 -7.94 -28.66
C ALA A 4 -40.53 -6.61 -28.15
N ASN A 5 -41.34 -5.61 -27.78
CA ASN A 5 -40.83 -4.29 -27.32
C ASN A 5 -40.44 -4.27 -25.84
N ILE A 6 -40.93 -5.20 -25.02
CA ILE A 6 -40.62 -5.22 -23.57
C ILE A 6 -39.26 -5.85 -23.29
N LYS A 7 -38.84 -6.82 -24.12
CA LYS A 7 -37.50 -7.43 -23.96
C LYS A 7 -36.35 -6.50 -24.34
N THR A 8 -36.59 -5.59 -25.31
CA THR A 8 -35.54 -4.61 -25.72
C THR A 8 -35.42 -3.46 -24.72
N ALA A 9 -36.51 -3.07 -24.07
CA ALA A 9 -36.48 -2.04 -23.01
C ALA A 9 -35.83 -2.54 -21.73
N ASN A 10 -36.07 -3.83 -21.38
CA ASN A 10 -35.44 -4.44 -20.19
C ASN A 10 -33.93 -4.73 -20.37
N LEU A 11 -33.45 -4.95 -21.59
CA LEU A 11 -32.02 -5.06 -21.89
C LEU A 11 -31.29 -3.70 -21.78
N LEU A 12 -32.00 -2.60 -22.08
CA LEU A 12 -31.44 -1.25 -21.90
C LEU A 12 -31.42 -0.84 -20.41
N GLN A 13 -32.42 -1.24 -19.63
CA GLN A 13 -32.43 -0.98 -18.18
C GLN A 13 -31.39 -1.80 -17.39
N GLY A 14 -31.09 -3.03 -17.81
CA GLY A 14 -30.07 -3.86 -17.17
C GLY A 14 -28.63 -3.37 -17.36
N PHE A 15 -28.38 -2.52 -18.36
CA PHE A 15 -27.05 -1.98 -18.65
C PHE A 15 -26.76 -0.63 -17.94
N ILE A 16 -27.77 -0.01 -17.35
CA ILE A 16 -27.66 1.33 -16.73
C ILE A 16 -27.46 1.27 -15.19
N ILE A 17 -27.59 0.10 -14.57
CA ILE A 17 -27.64 0.00 -13.09
C ILE A 17 -26.34 -0.56 -12.46
N GLN A 18 -25.25 -0.69 -13.21
CA GLN A 18 -24.03 -1.25 -12.60
C GLN A 18 -23.09 -0.24 -11.93
N ASP A 19 -23.23 1.08 -12.14
CA ASP A 19 -22.31 2.05 -11.55
C ASP A 19 -22.92 3.38 -11.04
N GLY A 20 -24.22 3.41 -10.72
CA GLY A 20 -24.81 4.52 -9.97
C GLY A 20 -24.86 5.88 -10.66
N PHE A 21 -24.61 5.99 -11.97
CA PHE A 21 -24.70 7.22 -12.73
C PHE A 21 -25.80 7.17 -13.79
N ALA A 22 -26.81 8.01 -13.63
CA ALA A 22 -27.82 8.26 -14.65
C ALA A 22 -27.19 9.11 -15.78
N LEU A 23 -27.08 8.54 -16.98
CA LEU A 23 -26.76 9.29 -18.20
C LEU A 23 -28.06 9.77 -18.83
N GLU A 24 -28.36 11.06 -18.76
CA GLU A 24 -29.40 11.67 -19.57
C GLU A 24 -28.97 11.69 -21.03
N LEU A 25 -29.73 10.99 -21.88
CA LEU A 25 -29.58 11.05 -23.33
C LEU A 25 -30.28 12.29 -23.89
N PRO A 26 -29.67 13.03 -24.81
CA PRO A 26 -30.34 14.18 -25.43
C PRO A 26 -31.58 13.77 -26.20
N ALA A 27 -32.68 14.50 -25.99
CA ALA A 27 -34.05 14.23 -26.44
C ALA A 27 -34.30 14.27 -27.99
N GLY A 28 -33.26 14.09 -28.80
CA GLY A 28 -33.34 14.20 -30.26
C GLY A 28 -33.29 12.88 -31.05
N LEU A 29 -33.17 11.71 -30.37
CA LEU A 29 -32.86 10.44 -31.07
C LEU A 29 -34.03 9.42 -31.19
N ILE A 30 -35.26 9.84 -30.88
CA ILE A 30 -36.44 8.97 -30.97
C ILE A 30 -37.49 9.60 -31.92
N GLN A 31 -37.15 9.84 -33.17
CA GLN A 31 -38.14 10.02 -34.24
C GLN A 31 -37.57 9.49 -35.53
N GLY A 32 -38.07 8.33 -35.98
CA GLY A 32 -37.76 7.75 -37.26
C GLY A 32 -38.22 6.29 -37.35
N ALA A 33 -39.53 6.09 -37.56
CA ALA A 33 -40.07 4.79 -37.93
C ALA A 33 -39.61 4.39 -39.34
N CYS A 34 -38.94 3.24 -39.47
CA CYS A 34 -38.60 2.64 -40.77
C CYS A 34 -39.48 1.41 -41.06
N PRO A 35 -39.86 1.15 -42.32
CA PRO A 35 -40.71 0.04 -42.71
C PRO A 35 -39.98 -1.29 -42.65
N ALA A 36 -40.77 -2.34 -42.40
CA ALA A 36 -40.32 -3.72 -42.27
C ALA A 36 -39.64 -4.24 -43.56
N GLY A 37 -38.41 -4.69 -43.45
CA GLY A 37 -37.71 -5.38 -44.53
C GLY A 37 -36.19 -5.41 -44.49
N LYS A 38 -35.51 -4.70 -43.59
CA LYS A 38 -34.04 -4.71 -43.45
C LYS A 38 -33.61 -4.51 -41.99
N ALA A 39 -34.25 -5.18 -41.08
CA ALA A 39 -34.13 -4.88 -39.65
C ALA A 39 -32.88 -5.47 -38.96
N GLU A 40 -32.24 -6.50 -39.50
CA GLU A 40 -31.14 -7.19 -38.84
C GLU A 40 -29.77 -6.50 -39.06
N ASP A 41 -29.51 -6.02 -40.27
CA ASP A 41 -28.23 -5.35 -40.56
C ASP A 41 -28.10 -3.97 -39.91
N GLY A 42 -29.20 -3.21 -39.88
CA GLY A 42 -29.25 -1.89 -39.26
C GLY A 42 -29.11 -1.93 -37.71
N ALA A 43 -29.67 -2.98 -37.10
CA ALA A 43 -29.55 -3.19 -35.65
C ALA A 43 -28.10 -3.57 -35.26
N ASN A 44 -27.45 -4.42 -36.02
CA ASN A 44 -26.06 -4.81 -35.80
C ASN A 44 -25.09 -3.64 -36.06
N GLN A 45 -25.37 -2.77 -37.02
CA GLN A 45 -24.57 -1.59 -37.31
C GLN A 45 -24.72 -0.54 -36.20
N LYS A 46 -25.95 -0.31 -35.69
CA LYS A 46 -26.18 0.57 -34.52
C LYS A 46 -25.54 0.03 -33.25
N VAL A 47 -25.58 -1.27 -33.01
CA VAL A 47 -24.89 -1.91 -31.85
C VAL A 47 -23.37 -1.78 -31.97
N ARG A 48 -22.82 -1.92 -33.19
CA ARG A 48 -21.36 -1.66 -33.42
C ARG A 48 -20.99 -0.20 -33.21
N GLN A 49 -21.80 0.75 -33.67
CA GLN A 49 -21.61 2.18 -33.43
C GLN A 49 -21.74 2.54 -31.95
N MET A 50 -22.73 1.98 -31.23
CA MET A 50 -22.85 2.16 -29.79
C MET A 50 -21.65 1.57 -29.02
N LYS A 51 -21.19 0.36 -29.39
CA LYS A 51 -19.97 -0.22 -28.78
C LYS A 51 -18.73 0.64 -29.03
N HIS A 52 -18.65 1.27 -30.21
CA HIS A 52 -17.55 2.19 -30.54
C HIS A 52 -17.65 3.51 -29.75
N LEU A 53 -18.85 4.08 -29.60
CA LEU A 53 -19.11 5.26 -28.78
C LEU A 53 -18.88 5.00 -27.29
N VAL A 54 -19.29 3.85 -26.76
CA VAL A 54 -19.01 3.43 -25.37
C VAL A 54 -17.51 3.22 -25.15
N LYS A 55 -16.80 2.68 -26.15
CA LYS A 55 -15.34 2.54 -26.08
C LYS A 55 -14.62 3.89 -26.12
N LEU A 56 -15.11 4.83 -26.92
CA LEU A 56 -14.60 6.20 -26.98
C LEU A 56 -14.92 7.00 -25.71
N SER A 57 -16.14 6.86 -25.15
CA SER A 57 -16.52 7.47 -23.88
C SER A 57 -15.72 6.89 -22.71
N GLY A 58 -15.48 5.57 -22.69
CA GLY A 58 -14.63 4.91 -21.71
C GLY A 58 -13.16 5.35 -21.79
N LEU A 59 -12.65 5.66 -22.98
CA LEU A 59 -11.33 6.25 -23.17
C LEU A 59 -11.29 7.71 -22.71
N SER A 60 -12.35 8.49 -22.98
CA SER A 60 -12.48 9.86 -22.48
C SER A 60 -12.57 9.90 -20.96
N MET A 61 -13.39 9.03 -20.34
CA MET A 61 -13.47 8.93 -18.87
C MET A 61 -12.16 8.50 -18.21
N LYS A 62 -11.40 7.59 -18.85
CA LYS A 62 -10.04 7.25 -18.37
C LYS A 62 -9.07 8.40 -18.51
N GLN A 63 -9.13 9.17 -19.58
CA GLN A 63 -8.32 10.38 -19.74
C GLN A 63 -8.73 11.49 -18.77
N ASP A 64 -10.01 11.65 -18.49
CA ASP A 64 -10.50 12.63 -17.53
C ASP A 64 -10.17 12.21 -16.09
N LYS A 65 -10.25 10.91 -15.77
CA LYS A 65 -9.79 10.35 -14.50
C LYS A 65 -8.27 10.55 -14.35
N TYR A 66 -7.49 10.24 -15.38
CA TYR A 66 -6.04 10.44 -15.38
C TYR A 66 -5.66 11.93 -15.27
N LYS A 67 -6.37 12.83 -15.97
CA LYS A 67 -6.21 14.29 -15.81
C LYS A 67 -6.64 14.78 -14.43
N LYS A 68 -7.69 14.19 -13.85
CA LYS A 68 -8.17 14.51 -12.51
C LYS A 68 -7.20 13.99 -11.45
N GLU A 69 -6.62 12.80 -11.64
CA GLU A 69 -5.55 12.25 -10.80
C GLU A 69 -4.24 13.02 -10.96
N GLN A 70 -3.85 13.44 -12.16
CA GLN A 70 -2.71 14.35 -12.35
C GLN A 70 -2.97 15.74 -11.77
N LYS A 71 -4.18 16.26 -11.88
CA LYS A 71 -4.57 17.53 -11.27
C LYS A 71 -4.68 17.42 -9.74
N ALA A 72 -5.09 16.26 -9.21
CA ALA A 72 -5.03 15.94 -7.80
C ALA A 72 -3.58 15.77 -7.31
N ARG A 73 -2.71 15.11 -8.07
CA ARG A 73 -1.25 15.05 -7.79
C ARG A 73 -0.57 16.41 -7.90
N GLN A 74 -1.03 17.30 -8.80
CA GLN A 74 -0.58 18.69 -8.85
C GLN A 74 -1.20 19.55 -7.74
N GLN A 75 -2.36 19.16 -7.18
CA GLN A 75 -2.96 19.78 -6.00
C GLN A 75 -2.38 19.22 -4.69
N GLU A 76 -1.73 18.06 -4.69
CA GLU A 76 -0.92 17.55 -3.56
C GLU A 76 0.33 18.40 -3.30
N THR A 77 0.74 19.24 -4.24
CA THR A 77 1.65 20.37 -4.03
C THR A 77 0.94 21.62 -3.50
N SER A 78 -0.31 21.52 -3.05
CA SER A 78 -0.96 22.64 -2.39
C SER A 78 -0.22 22.89 -1.06
N ILE A 79 0.35 24.10 -0.95
CA ILE A 79 0.99 24.58 0.26
C ILE A 79 -0.06 24.60 1.37
N VAL A 80 -0.09 23.56 2.20
CA VAL A 80 -0.93 23.53 3.39
C VAL A 80 -0.16 24.27 4.47
N ARG A 81 -0.64 25.43 4.86
CA ARG A 81 -0.12 26.14 6.03
C ARG A 81 -0.78 25.56 7.25
N SER A 82 0.00 24.98 8.12
CA SER A 82 -0.47 24.50 9.40
C SER A 82 0.48 24.90 10.53
N SER A 83 0.03 24.78 11.75
CA SER A 83 0.89 25.06 12.89
C SER A 83 2.03 24.03 12.97
N ALA A 84 3.26 24.46 13.16
CA ALA A 84 4.37 23.57 13.44
C ALA A 84 4.13 22.69 14.67
N ALA A 85 3.26 23.10 15.58
CA ALA A 85 2.85 22.31 16.75
C ALA A 85 2.11 21.03 16.38
N GLU A 86 1.44 20.98 15.22
CA GLU A 86 0.74 19.80 14.73
C GLU A 86 1.70 18.67 14.38
N TYR A 87 2.89 19.00 13.90
CA TYR A 87 3.90 18.02 13.47
C TYR A 87 5.07 17.88 14.46
N LEU A 88 5.40 18.97 15.15
CA LEU A 88 6.50 19.02 16.09
C LEU A 88 5.91 19.13 17.50
N THR A 89 5.49 17.99 18.05
CA THR A 89 4.74 17.93 19.33
C THR A 89 5.46 18.53 20.51
N PHE A 90 6.81 18.68 20.46
CA PHE A 90 7.54 19.43 21.49
C PHE A 90 7.18 20.92 21.51
N VAL A 91 6.72 21.49 20.39
CA VAL A 91 6.26 22.89 20.30
C VAL A 91 4.92 23.04 21.00
N ALA A 92 4.02 22.06 20.86
CA ALA A 92 2.74 22.05 21.55
C ALA A 92 2.91 22.01 23.07
N ALA A 93 3.87 21.24 23.57
CA ALA A 93 4.18 21.13 25.00
C ALA A 93 4.65 22.45 25.64
N THR A 94 5.17 23.39 24.85
CA THR A 94 5.66 24.68 25.35
C THR A 94 4.59 25.78 25.40
N GLY A 95 3.39 25.54 24.89
CA GLY A 95 2.28 26.50 24.88
C GLY A 95 2.50 27.79 24.07
N LYS A 96 3.62 27.91 23.36
CA LYS A 96 4.00 29.09 22.55
C LYS A 96 4.15 28.72 21.10
N GLY A 97 3.12 28.07 20.51
CA GLY A 97 3.16 27.51 19.17
C GLY A 97 2.60 28.44 18.10
N GLY A 98 3.27 29.52 17.76
CA GLY A 98 2.86 30.44 16.70
C GLY A 98 3.68 30.32 15.41
N VAL A 99 4.31 29.18 15.13
CA VAL A 99 5.10 28.97 13.91
C VAL A 99 4.25 28.27 12.87
N GLU A 100 3.94 28.97 11.77
CA GLU A 100 3.34 28.34 10.60
C GLU A 100 4.38 27.52 9.85
N ALA A 101 4.03 26.29 9.50
CA ALA A 101 4.83 25.41 8.66
C ALA A 101 4.18 25.24 7.28
N VAL A 102 5.00 25.05 6.25
CA VAL A 102 4.55 24.60 4.95
C VAL A 102 4.70 23.08 4.92
N TYR A 103 3.60 22.37 4.62
CA TYR A 103 3.63 20.95 4.36
C TYR A 103 3.56 20.71 2.84
N ALA A 104 4.56 20.06 2.29
CA ALA A 104 4.60 19.70 0.87
C ALA A 104 5.49 18.46 0.68
N ASP A 105 5.08 17.56 -0.25
CA ASP A 105 5.81 16.34 -0.59
C ASP A 105 6.17 15.47 0.64
N GLU A 106 5.19 15.27 1.53
CA GLU A 106 5.34 14.49 2.78
C GLU A 106 6.44 15.03 3.71
N ASN A 107 6.78 16.32 3.58
CA ASN A 107 7.82 16.97 4.35
C ASN A 107 7.33 18.30 4.94
N ILE A 108 8.00 18.75 6.00
CA ILE A 108 7.75 20.01 6.70
C ILE A 108 8.83 21.00 6.30
N TRP A 109 8.43 22.21 5.97
CA TRP A 109 9.30 23.26 5.46
C TRP A 109 9.16 24.53 6.30
N LEU A 110 10.28 25.05 6.80
CA LEU A 110 10.36 26.30 7.57
C LEU A 110 11.34 27.27 6.91
N THR A 111 11.06 28.55 7.04
CA THR A 111 12.06 29.59 6.74
C THR A 111 13.05 29.73 7.89
N GLN A 112 14.20 30.37 7.67
CA GLN A 112 15.16 30.66 8.75
C GLN A 112 14.52 31.49 9.86
N LYS A 113 13.63 32.44 9.53
CA LYS A 113 12.89 33.23 10.51
C LYS A 113 11.98 32.36 11.39
N MET A 114 11.25 31.42 10.75
CA MET A 114 10.38 30.49 11.46
C MET A 114 11.18 29.54 12.36
N MET A 115 12.34 29.05 11.89
CA MET A 115 13.25 28.27 12.74
C MET A 115 13.82 29.09 13.94
N GLY A 116 14.08 30.38 13.73
CA GLY A 116 14.45 31.28 14.82
C GLY A 116 13.39 31.37 15.91
N VAL A 117 12.11 31.52 15.48
CA VAL A 117 10.97 31.51 16.42
C VAL A 117 10.82 30.12 17.06
N LEU A 118 10.98 29.04 16.30
CA LEU A 118 10.88 27.66 16.78
C LEU A 118 11.86 27.37 17.91
N TYR A 119 13.12 27.76 17.75
CA TYR A 119 14.19 27.47 18.68
C TYR A 119 14.50 28.62 19.64
N ASP A 120 13.74 29.72 19.58
CA ASP A 120 13.93 30.91 20.39
C ASP A 120 15.37 31.48 20.26
N VAL A 121 15.76 31.72 19.01
CA VAL A 121 17.07 32.32 18.64
C VAL A 121 16.89 33.29 17.48
N GLU A 122 17.85 34.18 17.32
CA GLU A 122 17.87 35.10 16.21
C GLU A 122 18.11 34.41 14.84
N THR A 123 17.55 34.98 13.79
CA THR A 123 17.66 34.43 12.42
C THR A 123 19.12 34.29 11.96
N HIS A 124 20.00 35.19 12.39
CA HIS A 124 21.43 35.12 12.06
C HIS A 124 22.11 33.89 12.68
N THR A 125 21.69 33.47 13.87
CA THR A 125 22.17 32.24 14.51
C THR A 125 21.76 31.01 13.73
N VAL A 126 20.50 30.96 13.25
CA VAL A 126 20.01 29.87 12.35
C VAL A 126 20.86 29.82 11.07
N ASN A 127 21.07 30.98 10.43
CA ASN A 127 21.90 31.09 9.22
C ASN A 127 23.34 30.60 9.44
N TYR A 128 23.94 30.96 10.57
CA TYR A 128 25.27 30.48 10.93
C TYR A 128 25.32 28.96 11.03
N HIS A 129 24.38 28.36 11.74
CA HIS A 129 24.35 26.91 11.91
C HIS A 129 24.03 26.15 10.61
N LEU A 130 23.14 26.67 9.75
CA LEU A 130 22.90 26.11 8.43
C LEU A 130 24.14 26.10 7.56
N LYS A 131 24.85 27.22 7.49
CA LYS A 131 26.13 27.30 6.78
C LYS A 131 27.14 26.28 7.30
N LYS A 132 27.18 26.06 8.61
CA LYS A 132 28.07 25.08 9.20
C LYS A 132 27.66 23.65 8.87
N VAL A 133 26.36 23.34 8.88
CA VAL A 133 25.81 22.03 8.47
C VAL A 133 26.20 21.69 7.01
N PHE A 134 26.13 22.68 6.12
CA PHE A 134 26.51 22.48 4.71
C PHE A 134 28.03 22.39 4.53
N SER A 135 28.80 23.24 5.23
CA SER A 135 30.28 23.20 5.17
C SER A 135 30.86 21.92 5.73
N ASP A 136 30.20 21.33 6.73
CA ASP A 136 30.60 20.07 7.37
C ASP A 136 30.12 18.84 6.55
N SER A 137 29.46 19.07 5.41
CA SER A 137 28.84 18.02 4.53
C SER A 137 27.86 17.10 5.27
N GLU A 138 27.22 17.64 6.34
CA GLU A 138 26.19 16.91 7.08
C GLU A 138 24.91 16.78 6.25
N LEU A 139 24.58 17.81 5.46
CA LEU A 139 23.47 17.85 4.50
C LEU A 139 23.91 18.52 3.20
N GLU A 140 23.38 18.04 2.08
CA GLU A 140 23.54 18.69 0.77
C GLU A 140 22.57 19.86 0.64
N GLU A 141 23.09 21.08 0.40
CA GLU A 141 22.28 22.30 0.38
C GLU A 141 21.10 22.21 -0.60
N ASP A 142 21.34 21.72 -1.82
CA ASP A 142 20.33 21.64 -2.88
C ASP A 142 19.23 20.62 -2.58
N SER A 143 19.49 19.62 -1.74
CA SER A 143 18.53 18.56 -1.40
C SER A 143 17.52 18.99 -0.33
N VAL A 144 17.91 19.95 0.53
CA VAL A 144 17.11 20.35 1.71
C VAL A 144 16.52 21.75 1.59
N ILE A 145 16.69 22.43 0.45
CA ILE A 145 16.19 23.77 0.21
C ILE A 145 15.19 23.80 -0.92
N ARG A 146 14.08 24.52 -0.69
CA ARG A 146 13.06 24.75 -1.70
C ARG A 146 12.50 26.17 -1.59
N ASN A 147 12.21 26.76 -2.75
CA ASN A 147 11.53 28.05 -2.82
C ASN A 147 10.03 27.85 -2.93
N PHE A 148 9.26 28.43 -2.02
CA PHE A 148 7.81 28.46 -2.09
C PHE A 148 7.32 29.86 -2.38
N ARG A 149 6.30 29.95 -3.23
CA ARG A 149 5.63 31.22 -3.53
C ARG A 149 4.58 31.48 -2.45
N ILE A 150 4.83 32.47 -1.63
CA ILE A 150 3.96 32.81 -0.49
C ILE A 150 3.32 34.17 -0.76
N THR A 151 2.01 34.26 -0.56
CA THR A 151 1.29 35.54 -0.56
C THR A 151 1.43 36.17 0.81
N ALA A 152 2.07 37.32 0.89
CA ALA A 152 2.23 38.07 2.14
C ALA A 152 0.96 38.85 2.50
N ALA A 153 0.93 39.44 3.70
CA ALA A 153 -0.20 40.22 4.20
C ALA A 153 -0.52 41.46 3.33
N ASP A 154 0.45 41.94 2.52
CA ASP A 154 0.30 43.00 1.56
C ASP A 154 -0.35 42.58 0.21
N GLY A 155 -0.75 41.28 0.12
CA GLY A 155 -1.34 40.70 -1.09
C GLY A 155 -0.32 40.38 -2.20
N LYS A 156 0.97 40.64 -2.00
CA LYS A 156 2.01 40.34 -2.99
C LYS A 156 2.57 38.94 -2.78
N ASN A 157 3.01 38.35 -3.90
CA ASN A 157 3.65 37.02 -3.89
C ASN A 157 5.15 37.16 -3.80
N TYR A 158 5.74 36.51 -2.82
CA TYR A 158 7.19 36.44 -2.61
C TYR A 158 7.69 35.02 -2.79
N ASN A 159 8.82 34.86 -3.48
CA ASN A 159 9.50 33.58 -3.58
C ASN A 159 10.44 33.45 -2.37
N THR A 160 10.09 32.60 -1.41
CA THR A 160 10.74 32.53 -0.13
C THR A 160 11.44 31.19 0.05
N LYS A 161 12.73 31.23 0.43
CA LYS A 161 13.57 30.05 0.68
C LYS A 161 13.10 29.36 1.95
N HIS A 162 12.81 28.07 1.86
CA HIS A 162 12.44 27.19 2.97
C HIS A 162 13.42 26.02 3.05
N TYR A 163 13.53 25.47 4.23
CA TYR A 163 14.38 24.37 4.60
C TYR A 163 13.51 23.21 5.09
N ASP A 164 13.85 22.01 4.74
CA ASP A 164 13.09 20.80 5.07
C ASP A 164 13.27 20.35 6.52
N LEU A 165 12.60 19.28 6.91
CA LEU A 165 12.67 18.73 8.26
C LEU A 165 14.08 18.30 8.64
N SER A 166 14.91 17.81 7.72
CA SER A 166 16.28 17.40 7.98
C SER A 166 17.14 18.59 8.43
N ALA A 167 17.02 19.71 7.71
CA ALA A 167 17.71 20.95 8.08
C ALA A 167 17.18 21.54 9.39
N ILE A 168 15.86 21.47 9.64
CA ILE A 168 15.25 21.91 10.90
C ILE A 168 15.83 21.11 12.08
N ILE A 169 15.94 19.79 11.95
CA ILE A 169 16.50 18.89 12.96
C ILE A 169 17.97 19.21 13.20
N ALA A 170 18.77 19.32 12.14
CA ALA A 170 20.21 19.61 12.24
C ALA A 170 20.48 20.92 13.00
N VAL A 171 19.73 21.98 12.70
CA VAL A 171 19.80 23.26 13.43
C VAL A 171 19.43 23.07 14.90
N GLY A 172 18.37 22.31 15.20
CA GLY A 172 17.93 22.06 16.59
C GLY A 172 18.98 21.35 17.46
N TYR A 173 19.83 20.52 16.87
CA TYR A 173 20.96 19.89 17.56
C TYR A 173 22.13 20.87 17.81
N LYS A 174 22.34 21.84 16.92
CA LYS A 174 23.49 22.77 17.00
C LYS A 174 23.21 24.03 17.82
N VAL A 175 21.95 24.46 17.88
CA VAL A 175 21.54 25.67 18.60
C VAL A 175 21.57 25.45 20.11
N ASN A 176 22.03 26.50 20.85
CA ASN A 176 22.04 26.49 22.32
C ASN A 176 20.97 27.44 22.87
N SER A 177 19.78 26.92 23.10
CA SER A 177 18.65 27.59 23.72
C SER A 177 17.85 26.63 24.59
N GLU A 178 16.99 27.13 25.46
CA GLU A 178 16.12 26.28 26.29
C GLU A 178 15.17 25.45 25.42
N ARG A 179 14.62 26.04 24.35
CA ARG A 179 13.76 25.31 23.39
C ARG A 179 14.52 24.26 22.62
N ALA A 180 15.76 24.48 22.24
CA ALA A 180 16.59 23.48 21.62
C ALA A 180 16.91 22.32 22.59
N VAL A 181 17.03 22.58 23.89
CA VAL A 181 17.13 21.50 24.90
C VAL A 181 15.83 20.67 24.94
N GLN A 182 14.67 21.32 24.92
CA GLN A 182 13.37 20.61 24.89
C GLN A 182 13.24 19.77 23.62
N PHE A 183 13.62 20.32 22.46
CA PHE A 183 13.68 19.58 21.19
C PHE A 183 14.57 18.33 21.30
N ARG A 184 15.79 18.45 21.81
CA ARG A 184 16.71 17.31 21.96
C ARG A 184 16.16 16.22 22.91
N LYS A 185 15.48 16.62 24.01
CA LYS A 185 14.81 15.69 24.92
C LYS A 185 13.72 14.93 24.20
N TRP A 186 12.87 15.63 23.45
CA TRP A 186 11.80 15.03 22.63
C TRP A 186 12.37 14.07 21.57
N ALA A 187 13.34 14.50 20.78
CA ALA A 187 13.99 13.65 19.76
C ALA A 187 14.66 12.41 20.40
N THR A 188 15.32 12.58 21.55
CA THR A 188 15.91 11.44 22.28
C THR A 188 14.85 10.44 22.72
N THR A 189 13.68 10.88 23.14
CA THR A 189 12.57 9.99 23.51
C THR A 189 12.11 9.16 22.31
N ILE A 190 11.92 9.79 21.15
CA ILE A 190 11.54 9.12 19.90
C ILE A 190 12.60 8.08 19.50
N ILE A 191 13.87 8.48 19.47
CA ILE A 191 14.97 7.57 19.10
C ILE A 191 15.05 6.40 20.06
N ARG A 192 14.93 6.65 21.36
CA ARG A 192 14.94 5.60 22.40
C ARG A 192 13.78 4.63 22.22
N GLU A 193 12.57 5.11 22.01
CA GLU A 193 11.41 4.27 21.79
C GLU A 193 11.55 3.42 20.53
N TYR A 194 11.97 4.04 19.43
CA TYR A 194 12.21 3.32 18.19
C TYR A 194 13.29 2.24 18.35
N THR A 195 14.39 2.55 19.02
CA THR A 195 15.51 1.61 19.25
C THR A 195 15.06 0.41 20.08
N ILE A 196 14.23 0.63 21.10
CA ILE A 196 13.77 -0.44 22.01
C ILE A 196 12.60 -1.22 21.41
N LYS A 197 11.60 -0.52 20.87
CA LYS A 197 10.31 -1.11 20.44
C LYS A 197 10.25 -1.41 18.94
N ALA A 198 11.18 -0.87 18.13
CA ALA A 198 11.19 -0.84 16.66
C ALA A 198 10.03 -0.04 16.03
N TYR A 199 9.29 0.73 16.81
CA TYR A 199 8.26 1.67 16.32
C TYR A 199 8.07 2.84 17.29
N VAL A 200 7.54 3.94 16.77
CA VAL A 200 7.00 5.08 17.52
C VAL A 200 5.66 5.43 16.92
N MET A 201 4.66 5.70 17.76
CA MET A 201 3.32 6.03 17.31
C MET A 201 2.77 7.20 18.14
N ASP A 202 2.20 8.17 17.46
CA ASP A 202 1.44 9.27 18.08
C ASP A 202 -0.07 8.91 18.04
N ASP A 203 -0.49 8.14 19.04
CA ASP A 203 -1.85 7.62 19.14
C ASP A 203 -2.90 8.72 19.14
N GLU A 204 -2.63 9.85 19.81
CA GLU A 204 -3.55 10.96 19.93
C GLU A 204 -3.80 11.63 18.57
N ARG A 205 -2.72 11.85 17.82
CA ARG A 205 -2.81 12.42 16.48
C ARG A 205 -3.51 11.47 15.50
N ILE A 206 -3.23 10.16 15.59
CA ILE A 206 -3.87 9.15 14.73
C ILE A 206 -5.37 9.03 15.04
N LYS A 207 -5.79 9.08 16.31
CA LYS A 207 -7.19 8.99 16.74
C LYS A 207 -7.99 10.26 16.43
N SER A 208 -7.38 11.43 16.52
CA SER A 208 -8.06 12.71 16.35
C SER A 208 -8.57 12.98 14.95
N GLY A 209 -8.05 12.28 13.93
CA GLY A 209 -8.54 12.34 12.54
C GLY A 209 -8.49 13.74 11.90
N GLY A 210 -7.71 14.66 12.46
CA GLY A 210 -7.79 16.10 12.18
C GLY A 210 -7.21 16.57 10.85
N SER A 211 -6.54 15.71 10.07
CA SER A 211 -6.01 16.08 8.76
C SER A 211 -6.13 14.94 7.75
N ILE A 212 -6.19 15.28 6.47
CA ILE A 212 -6.19 14.33 5.32
C ILE A 212 -4.99 13.36 5.42
N LEU A 213 -3.88 13.80 5.99
CA LEU A 213 -2.69 13.00 6.21
C LEU A 213 -2.89 11.91 7.26
N THR A 214 -3.65 12.20 8.32
CA THR A 214 -3.88 11.26 9.43
C THR A 214 -4.67 10.05 8.96
N GLU A 215 -5.68 10.23 8.10
CA GLU A 215 -6.48 9.13 7.54
C GLU A 215 -5.64 8.19 6.68
N ARG A 216 -4.79 8.75 5.80
CA ARG A 216 -3.87 7.97 4.96
C ARG A 216 -2.88 7.16 5.79
N TYR A 217 -2.26 7.75 6.80
CA TYR A 217 -1.31 7.07 7.67
C TYR A 217 -1.96 6.04 8.57
N PHE A 218 -3.21 6.23 8.96
CA PHE A 218 -3.98 5.23 9.69
C PHE A 218 -4.18 3.96 8.86
N GLU A 219 -4.61 4.10 7.60
CA GLU A 219 -4.75 2.95 6.68
C GLU A 219 -3.39 2.27 6.41
N GLU A 220 -2.32 3.03 6.24
CA GLU A 220 -0.97 2.49 6.10
C GLU A 220 -0.56 1.65 7.32
N GLN A 221 -0.81 2.13 8.54
CA GLN A 221 -0.51 1.39 9.76
C GLN A 221 -1.33 0.11 9.87
N LEU A 222 -2.62 0.15 9.54
CA LEU A 222 -3.46 -1.04 9.50
C LEU A 222 -2.92 -2.07 8.51
N GLN A 223 -2.48 -1.63 7.34
CA GLN A 223 -1.89 -2.50 6.33
C GLN A 223 -0.60 -3.16 6.83
N ARG A 224 0.29 -2.39 7.45
CA ARG A 224 1.55 -2.91 8.05
C ARG A 224 1.28 -3.94 9.15
N ILE A 225 0.29 -3.69 10.02
CA ILE A 225 -0.10 -4.66 11.06
C ILE A 225 -0.59 -5.97 10.43
N ARG A 226 -1.42 -5.89 9.37
CA ARG A 226 -1.91 -7.07 8.64
C ARG A 226 -0.77 -7.85 7.99
N GLU A 227 0.20 -7.17 7.38
CA GLU A 227 1.39 -7.78 6.79
C GLU A 227 2.24 -8.52 7.84
N ILE A 228 2.48 -7.90 9.00
CA ILE A 228 3.21 -8.52 10.10
C ILE A 228 2.48 -9.79 10.59
N ARG A 229 1.15 -9.72 10.74
CA ARG A 229 0.33 -10.88 11.15
C ARG A 229 0.36 -12.01 10.12
N LEU A 230 0.41 -11.68 8.83
CA LEU A 230 0.46 -12.66 7.75
C LEU A 230 1.86 -13.28 7.56
N SER A 231 2.91 -12.76 8.20
CA SER A 231 4.22 -13.41 8.11
C SER A 231 4.12 -14.86 8.60
N GLU A 232 4.63 -15.82 7.81
CA GLU A 232 4.46 -17.26 8.06
C GLU A 232 4.80 -17.65 9.50
N ARG A 233 5.93 -17.17 10.00
CA ARG A 233 6.38 -17.48 11.36
C ARG A 233 5.40 -16.99 12.42
N LYS A 234 4.90 -15.76 12.30
CA LYS A 234 3.97 -15.17 13.28
C LYS A 234 2.59 -15.79 13.18
N PHE A 235 2.11 -16.04 11.97
CA PHE A 235 0.85 -16.73 11.75
C PHE A 235 0.88 -18.16 12.29
N TYR A 236 1.92 -18.94 11.97
CA TYR A 236 2.10 -20.29 12.49
C TYR A 236 2.17 -20.31 14.02
N GLN A 237 2.98 -19.42 14.61
CA GLN A 237 3.10 -19.31 16.06
C GLN A 237 1.74 -19.03 16.71
N LYS A 238 1.01 -18.03 16.21
CA LYS A 238 -0.28 -17.64 16.78
C LYS A 238 -1.34 -18.74 16.66
N ILE A 239 -1.41 -19.39 15.51
CA ILE A 239 -2.28 -20.56 15.32
C ILE A 239 -1.91 -21.68 16.30
N THR A 240 -0.64 -21.99 16.47
CA THR A 240 -0.17 -23.00 17.40
C THR A 240 -0.55 -22.66 18.84
N ASP A 241 -0.36 -21.39 19.26
CA ASP A 241 -0.72 -20.94 20.60
C ASP A 241 -2.23 -21.07 20.87
N ILE A 242 -3.08 -20.73 19.88
CA ILE A 242 -4.53 -20.87 19.98
C ILE A 242 -4.91 -22.36 20.09
N TYR A 243 -4.35 -23.21 19.25
CA TYR A 243 -4.68 -24.64 19.24
C TYR A 243 -4.13 -25.40 20.43
N ALA A 244 -3.04 -24.92 21.04
CA ALA A 244 -2.53 -25.49 22.30
C ALA A 244 -3.56 -25.37 23.45
N THR A 245 -4.61 -24.59 23.29
CA THR A 245 -5.75 -24.52 24.23
C THR A 245 -6.78 -25.63 24.02
N SER A 246 -6.65 -26.46 22.99
CA SER A 246 -7.59 -27.56 22.70
C SER A 246 -7.45 -28.68 23.71
N ILE A 247 -8.56 -29.34 24.03
CA ILE A 247 -8.62 -30.46 25.01
C ILE A 247 -7.83 -31.69 24.51
N ASP A 248 -7.87 -31.91 23.20
CA ASP A 248 -7.25 -33.03 22.48
C ASP A 248 -5.99 -32.59 21.71
N TYR A 249 -5.36 -31.50 22.15
CA TYR A 249 -4.16 -31.00 21.49
C TYR A 249 -3.06 -32.03 21.47
N ASP A 250 -2.67 -32.45 20.27
CA ASP A 250 -1.48 -33.26 20.04
C ASP A 250 -0.30 -32.34 19.66
N GLY A 251 0.60 -32.15 20.63
CA GLY A 251 1.82 -31.35 20.45
C GLY A 251 2.84 -31.96 19.49
N THR A 252 2.52 -33.08 18.81
CA THR A 252 3.41 -33.64 17.81
C THR A 252 3.53 -32.68 16.61
N ALA A 253 4.77 -32.53 16.15
CA ALA A 253 5.06 -31.65 15.02
C ALA A 253 4.27 -32.01 13.74
N GLN A 254 3.86 -33.26 13.61
CA GLN A 254 3.10 -33.74 12.43
C GLN A 254 1.63 -33.32 12.46
N ALA A 255 0.94 -33.48 13.61
CA ALA A 255 -0.46 -33.06 13.76
C ALA A 255 -0.59 -31.53 13.60
N THR A 256 0.28 -30.78 14.27
CA THR A 256 0.33 -29.32 14.19
C THR A 256 0.59 -28.83 12.75
N LYS A 257 1.53 -29.45 12.02
CA LYS A 257 1.81 -29.09 10.62
C LYS A 257 0.62 -29.39 9.71
N ARG A 258 -0.03 -30.55 9.88
CA ARG A 258 -1.23 -30.91 9.09
C ARG A 258 -2.34 -29.91 9.30
N PHE A 259 -2.60 -29.55 10.54
CA PHE A 259 -3.65 -28.60 10.86
C PHE A 259 -3.35 -27.20 10.30
N PHE A 260 -2.11 -26.71 10.44
CA PHE A 260 -1.68 -25.45 9.84
C PHE A 260 -1.88 -25.43 8.32
N ALA A 261 -1.49 -26.52 7.65
CA ALA A 261 -1.72 -26.65 6.20
C ALA A 261 -3.21 -26.62 5.83
N THR A 262 -4.07 -27.25 6.64
CA THR A 262 -5.53 -27.23 6.45
C THR A 262 -6.08 -25.80 6.58
N VAL A 263 -5.70 -25.06 7.62
CA VAL A 263 -6.10 -23.66 7.82
C VAL A 263 -5.64 -22.79 6.66
N GLN A 264 -4.37 -22.92 6.28
CA GLN A 264 -3.80 -22.16 5.18
C GLN A 264 -4.52 -22.43 3.86
N ASN A 265 -4.75 -23.70 3.51
CA ASN A 265 -5.43 -24.09 2.29
C ASN A 265 -6.88 -23.58 2.25
N LYS A 266 -7.64 -23.68 3.35
CA LYS A 266 -9.01 -23.16 3.44
C LYS A 266 -9.06 -21.63 3.26
N LEU A 267 -8.12 -20.90 3.82
CA LEU A 267 -8.02 -19.45 3.66
C LEU A 267 -7.63 -19.05 2.24
N HIS A 268 -6.70 -19.78 1.61
CA HIS A 268 -6.37 -19.55 0.20
C HIS A 268 -7.57 -19.84 -0.70
N TRP A 269 -8.22 -20.98 -0.52
CA TRP A 269 -9.41 -21.35 -1.29
C TRP A 269 -10.51 -20.30 -1.21
N ALA A 270 -10.79 -19.80 -0.02
CA ALA A 270 -11.78 -18.76 0.21
C ALA A 270 -11.52 -17.45 -0.56
N ILE A 271 -10.29 -17.21 -1.02
CA ILE A 271 -9.91 -15.98 -1.75
C ILE A 271 -9.98 -16.17 -3.26
N HIS A 272 -9.46 -17.29 -3.77
CA HIS A 272 -9.25 -17.45 -5.22
C HIS A 272 -9.61 -18.84 -5.75
N GLY A 273 -10.24 -19.71 -4.95
CA GLY A 273 -10.71 -21.04 -5.37
C GLY A 273 -9.59 -22.06 -5.65
N GLN A 274 -8.40 -21.86 -5.10
CA GLN A 274 -7.25 -22.76 -5.22
C GLN A 274 -6.58 -22.94 -3.87
N THR A 275 -6.01 -24.13 -3.62
CA THR A 275 -5.11 -24.35 -2.48
C THR A 275 -3.76 -23.67 -2.71
N ALA A 276 -2.96 -23.53 -1.66
CA ALA A 276 -1.61 -22.96 -1.78
C ALA A 276 -0.75 -23.72 -2.81
N ALA A 277 -0.85 -25.05 -2.85
CA ALA A 277 -0.11 -25.88 -3.79
C ALA A 277 -0.60 -25.69 -5.25
N GLU A 278 -1.90 -25.58 -5.44
CA GLU A 278 -2.50 -25.34 -6.77
C GLU A 278 -2.10 -23.97 -7.34
N VAL A 279 -2.06 -22.92 -6.52
CA VAL A 279 -1.58 -21.60 -6.92
C VAL A 279 -0.14 -21.65 -7.44
N ILE A 280 0.72 -22.38 -6.74
CA ILE A 280 2.13 -22.51 -7.16
C ILE A 280 2.21 -23.19 -8.52
N VAL A 281 1.50 -24.32 -8.71
CA VAL A 281 1.54 -25.08 -9.98
C VAL A 281 0.94 -24.30 -11.15
N ASP A 282 -0.12 -23.54 -10.91
CA ASP A 282 -0.80 -22.75 -11.93
C ASP A 282 0.00 -21.52 -12.38
N ARG A 283 0.72 -20.91 -11.44
CA ARG A 283 1.33 -19.60 -11.67
C ARG A 283 2.84 -19.63 -11.89
N ALA A 284 3.55 -20.62 -11.34
CA ALA A 284 5.00 -20.78 -11.54
C ALA A 284 5.31 -21.19 -12.98
N ASP A 285 5.92 -20.31 -13.74
CA ASP A 285 6.26 -20.51 -15.14
C ASP A 285 7.51 -19.68 -15.50
N HIS A 286 8.59 -20.37 -15.89
CA HIS A 286 9.86 -19.74 -16.23
C HIS A 286 9.77 -18.75 -17.40
N GLN A 287 8.72 -18.83 -18.23
CA GLN A 287 8.49 -17.91 -19.36
C GLN A 287 7.83 -16.61 -18.94
N LYS A 288 7.19 -16.58 -17.77
CA LYS A 288 6.56 -15.36 -17.25
C LYS A 288 7.60 -14.43 -16.64
N GLN A 289 7.30 -13.15 -16.65
CA GLN A 289 8.08 -12.15 -15.91
C GLN A 289 8.18 -12.56 -14.43
N ASN A 290 9.40 -12.50 -13.89
CA ASN A 290 9.69 -12.92 -12.52
C ASN A 290 9.18 -14.34 -12.18
N MET A 291 9.14 -15.24 -13.18
CA MET A 291 8.65 -16.60 -13.04
C MET A 291 7.17 -16.66 -12.53
N GLY A 292 6.40 -15.60 -12.75
CA GLY A 292 5.03 -15.46 -12.25
C GLY A 292 4.92 -14.97 -10.79
N LEU A 293 6.04 -14.71 -10.09
CA LEU A 293 6.03 -14.13 -8.76
C LEU A 293 5.67 -12.64 -8.82
N THR A 294 4.86 -12.21 -7.89
CA THR A 294 4.52 -10.80 -7.65
C THR A 294 5.42 -10.17 -6.60
N THR A 295 5.94 -11.00 -5.67
CA THR A 295 6.90 -10.58 -4.64
C THR A 295 7.87 -11.71 -4.29
N TRP A 296 9.03 -11.38 -3.73
CA TRP A 296 10.04 -12.31 -3.20
C TRP A 296 10.87 -11.58 -2.14
N LYS A 297 11.75 -12.28 -1.43
CA LYS A 297 12.49 -11.73 -0.29
C LYS A 297 13.20 -10.41 -0.60
N ASP A 298 13.88 -10.34 -1.75
CA ASP A 298 14.70 -9.19 -2.13
C ASP A 298 14.05 -8.35 -3.25
N ALA A 299 12.71 -8.45 -3.40
CA ALA A 299 11.94 -7.70 -4.39
C ALA A 299 12.04 -6.17 -4.15
N PRO A 300 11.94 -5.35 -5.20
CA PRO A 300 11.84 -5.70 -6.64
C PRO A 300 13.20 -5.85 -7.33
N LYS A 301 14.30 -5.47 -6.71
CA LYS A 301 15.62 -5.36 -7.36
C LYS A 301 16.51 -6.58 -7.20
N GLY A 302 16.31 -7.36 -6.14
CA GLY A 302 17.12 -8.54 -5.87
C GLY A 302 16.72 -9.75 -6.70
N LYS A 303 17.60 -10.77 -6.76
CA LYS A 303 17.32 -12.03 -7.45
C LYS A 303 16.29 -12.86 -6.69
N ILE A 304 15.41 -13.52 -7.44
CA ILE A 304 14.55 -14.58 -6.92
C ILE A 304 15.42 -15.74 -6.49
N GLN A 305 15.15 -16.29 -5.31
CA GLN A 305 15.86 -17.41 -4.72
C GLN A 305 15.00 -18.67 -4.73
N LYS A 306 15.65 -19.83 -4.63
CA LYS A 306 14.97 -21.14 -4.65
C LYS A 306 13.89 -21.28 -3.54
N PHE A 307 14.08 -20.66 -2.40
CA PHE A 307 13.08 -20.70 -1.32
C PHE A 307 11.87 -19.81 -1.60
N ASP A 308 12.00 -18.77 -2.43
CA ASP A 308 10.89 -17.86 -2.76
C ASP A 308 9.82 -18.55 -3.59
N VAL A 309 10.23 -19.47 -4.49
CA VAL A 309 9.34 -20.09 -5.47
C VAL A 309 8.41 -21.15 -4.88
N SER A 310 8.69 -21.63 -3.68
CA SER A 310 7.83 -22.59 -2.98
C SER A 310 6.80 -21.94 -2.05
N VAL A 311 6.69 -20.62 -2.05
CA VAL A 311 5.81 -19.85 -1.17
C VAL A 311 4.61 -19.31 -1.96
N ALA A 312 3.43 -19.89 -1.77
CA ALA A 312 2.22 -19.56 -2.54
C ALA A 312 1.85 -18.07 -2.53
N LYS A 313 1.99 -17.40 -1.38
CA LYS A 313 1.69 -15.96 -1.26
C LYS A 313 2.50 -15.08 -2.20
N ASN A 314 3.68 -15.54 -2.61
CA ASN A 314 4.54 -14.80 -3.53
C ASN A 314 3.98 -14.72 -4.96
N TYR A 315 2.99 -15.53 -5.29
CA TYR A 315 2.29 -15.56 -6.58
C TYR A 315 0.94 -14.84 -6.56
N LEU A 316 0.51 -14.32 -5.40
CA LEU A 316 -0.78 -13.65 -5.28
C LEU A 316 -0.71 -12.25 -5.86
N THR A 317 -1.76 -11.84 -6.55
CA THR A 317 -1.94 -10.45 -6.95
C THR A 317 -2.10 -9.56 -5.74
N GLU A 318 -1.87 -8.26 -5.88
CA GLU A 318 -2.03 -7.28 -4.80
C GLU A 318 -3.43 -7.35 -4.16
N ASN A 319 -4.48 -7.50 -4.98
CA ASN A 319 -5.85 -7.61 -4.48
C ASN A 319 -6.09 -8.91 -3.71
N GLU A 320 -5.63 -10.06 -4.22
CA GLU A 320 -5.71 -11.35 -3.51
C GLU A 320 -4.96 -11.31 -2.19
N MET A 321 -3.75 -10.73 -2.19
CA MET A 321 -2.94 -10.54 -0.99
C MET A 321 -3.69 -9.69 0.05
N ALA A 322 -4.24 -8.54 -0.36
CA ALA A 322 -5.00 -7.65 0.53
C ALA A 322 -6.24 -8.35 1.12
N GLN A 323 -6.94 -9.16 0.32
CA GLN A 323 -8.08 -9.95 0.81
C GLN A 323 -7.63 -11.03 1.80
N LEU A 324 -6.56 -11.76 1.50
CA LEU A 324 -6.00 -12.78 2.40
C LEU A 324 -5.58 -12.18 3.73
N GLN A 325 -4.90 -11.04 3.71
CA GLN A 325 -4.47 -10.31 4.91
C GLN A 325 -5.65 -9.92 5.81
N ARG A 326 -6.73 -9.41 5.21
CA ARG A 326 -7.94 -9.06 5.96
C ARG A 326 -8.62 -10.29 6.56
N LEU A 327 -8.78 -11.35 5.77
CA LEU A 327 -9.42 -12.59 6.21
C LEU A 327 -8.63 -13.26 7.34
N VAL A 328 -7.32 -13.38 7.20
CA VAL A 328 -6.42 -13.92 8.23
C VAL A 328 -6.48 -13.10 9.52
N SER A 329 -6.41 -11.77 9.42
CA SER A 329 -6.48 -10.91 10.60
C SER A 329 -7.80 -11.05 11.35
N ALA A 330 -8.92 -11.05 10.64
CA ALA A 330 -10.24 -11.22 11.24
C ALA A 330 -10.42 -12.60 11.88
N TYR A 331 -9.94 -13.67 11.24
CA TYR A 331 -9.98 -15.01 11.82
C TYR A 331 -9.14 -15.11 13.11
N LEU A 332 -7.93 -14.56 13.09
CA LEU A 332 -7.05 -14.58 14.27
C LEU A 332 -7.69 -13.82 15.45
N ASP A 333 -8.35 -12.69 15.19
CA ASP A 333 -9.03 -11.92 16.25
C ASP A 333 -10.19 -12.73 16.87
N VAL A 334 -11.01 -13.39 16.05
CA VAL A 334 -12.09 -14.27 16.51
C VAL A 334 -11.54 -15.48 17.28
N ALA A 335 -10.50 -16.11 16.79
CA ALA A 335 -9.91 -17.28 17.42
C ALA A 335 -9.23 -16.93 18.76
N GLU A 336 -8.57 -15.78 18.83
CA GLU A 336 -7.96 -15.28 20.06
C GLU A 336 -9.02 -14.95 21.13
N ASP A 337 -10.12 -14.29 20.76
CA ASP A 337 -11.25 -14.06 21.70
C ASP A 337 -11.80 -15.37 22.27
N MET A 338 -12.00 -16.39 21.42
CA MET A 338 -12.47 -17.69 21.87
C MET A 338 -11.50 -18.37 22.84
N ALA A 339 -10.20 -18.30 22.55
CA ALA A 339 -9.15 -18.84 23.41
C ALA A 339 -9.12 -18.14 24.78
N LEU A 340 -9.23 -16.80 24.79
CA LEU A 340 -9.26 -15.99 26.02
C LEU A 340 -10.50 -16.29 26.88
N ARG A 341 -11.63 -16.59 26.28
CA ARG A 341 -12.87 -16.98 26.99
C ARG A 341 -12.78 -18.38 27.57
N LYS A 342 -11.71 -19.11 27.36
CA LYS A 342 -11.47 -20.48 27.87
C LYS A 342 -12.61 -21.45 27.57
N ILE A 343 -13.23 -21.31 26.40
CA ILE A 343 -14.27 -22.23 25.95
C ILE A 343 -13.58 -23.55 25.62
N PRO A 344 -13.95 -24.69 26.26
CA PRO A 344 -13.36 -25.97 25.95
C PRO A 344 -13.65 -26.33 24.49
N MET A 345 -12.62 -26.56 23.69
CA MET A 345 -12.74 -26.92 22.27
C MET A 345 -11.77 -28.02 21.91
N THR A 346 -12.20 -28.89 21.02
CA THR A 346 -11.35 -29.88 20.35
C THR A 346 -10.73 -29.28 19.08
N MET A 347 -9.73 -29.94 18.52
CA MET A 347 -9.15 -29.58 17.22
C MET A 347 -10.22 -29.57 16.12
N GLN A 348 -11.17 -30.50 16.16
CA GLN A 348 -12.31 -30.53 15.22
C GLN A 348 -13.25 -29.35 15.39
N ASP A 349 -13.45 -28.86 16.62
CA ASP A 349 -14.26 -27.66 16.87
C ASP A 349 -13.61 -26.44 16.25
N TRP A 350 -12.31 -26.30 16.32
CA TRP A 350 -11.56 -25.22 15.66
C TRP A 350 -11.73 -25.25 14.15
N GLU A 351 -11.67 -26.43 13.53
CA GLU A 351 -11.92 -26.55 12.09
C GLU A 351 -13.35 -26.16 11.72
N THR A 352 -14.31 -26.60 12.51
CA THR A 352 -15.73 -26.25 12.35
C THR A 352 -15.94 -24.73 12.49
N ARG A 353 -15.25 -24.08 13.43
CA ARG A 353 -15.29 -22.63 13.61
C ARG A 353 -14.69 -21.88 12.45
N LEU A 354 -13.56 -22.35 11.91
CA LEU A 354 -12.96 -21.78 10.71
C LEU A 354 -13.94 -21.85 9.53
N ASN A 355 -14.59 -22.99 9.32
CA ASN A 355 -15.58 -23.15 8.25
C ASN A 355 -16.72 -22.14 8.43
N LYS A 356 -17.33 -22.06 9.62
CA LYS A 356 -18.39 -21.08 9.92
C LYS A 356 -17.94 -19.63 9.72
N PHE A 357 -16.70 -19.32 10.05
CA PHE A 357 -16.13 -17.99 9.84
C PHE A 357 -16.03 -17.68 8.33
N ILE A 358 -15.55 -18.62 7.52
CA ILE A 358 -15.46 -18.48 6.07
C ILE A 358 -16.86 -18.30 5.45
N GLU A 359 -17.83 -19.14 5.84
CA GLU A 359 -19.24 -19.03 5.42
C GLU A 359 -19.85 -17.66 5.75
N ALA A 360 -19.59 -17.16 6.97
CA ALA A 360 -20.09 -15.84 7.41
C ALA A 360 -19.52 -14.67 6.60
N THR A 361 -18.50 -14.91 5.79
CA THR A 361 -17.94 -13.93 4.85
C THR A 361 -18.38 -14.14 3.40
N ASP A 362 -19.46 -14.96 3.18
CA ASP A 362 -20.01 -15.31 1.86
C ASP A 362 -18.97 -15.93 0.92
N ARG A 363 -18.04 -16.75 1.46
CA ARG A 363 -16.98 -17.41 0.71
C ARG A 363 -17.15 -18.92 0.72
N GLU A 364 -16.65 -19.56 -0.35
CA GLU A 364 -16.65 -21.00 -0.48
C GLU A 364 -15.65 -21.67 0.44
N ILE A 365 -16.01 -22.83 0.97
CA ILE A 365 -15.16 -23.65 1.84
C ILE A 365 -14.54 -24.77 1.00
N LEU A 366 -13.24 -24.98 1.17
CA LEU A 366 -12.55 -26.16 0.68
C LEU A 366 -13.09 -27.42 1.35
N GLN A 367 -13.66 -28.32 0.55
CA GLN A 367 -14.30 -29.57 1.04
C GLN A 367 -13.32 -30.74 1.15
N ASP A 368 -12.19 -30.70 0.41
CA ASP A 368 -11.20 -31.75 0.31
C ASP A 368 -9.76 -31.23 0.55
N ALA A 369 -8.76 -32.03 0.27
CA ALA A 369 -7.35 -31.65 0.45
C ALA A 369 -6.77 -30.85 -0.72
N GLY A 370 -7.57 -30.58 -1.76
CA GLY A 370 -7.10 -30.05 -3.04
C GLY A 370 -6.53 -31.13 -3.97
N ARG A 371 -6.27 -30.74 -5.21
CA ARG A 371 -5.85 -31.66 -6.30
C ARG A 371 -4.33 -31.84 -6.37
N VAL A 372 -3.57 -30.96 -5.74
CA VAL A 372 -2.11 -30.91 -5.79
C VAL A 372 -1.54 -30.97 -4.38
N THR A 373 -0.56 -31.86 -4.17
CA THR A 373 0.16 -31.91 -2.91
C THR A 373 1.27 -30.85 -2.85
N ALA A 374 1.68 -30.51 -1.63
CA ALA A 374 2.77 -29.53 -1.43
C ALA A 374 4.10 -30.00 -2.05
N GLU A 375 4.35 -31.32 -2.04
CA GLU A 375 5.55 -31.93 -2.64
C GLU A 375 5.55 -31.75 -4.16
N ILE A 376 4.42 -32.02 -4.82
CA ILE A 376 4.28 -31.85 -6.28
C ILE A 376 4.49 -30.36 -6.64
N ALA A 377 3.85 -29.45 -5.90
CA ALA A 377 3.97 -28.02 -6.12
C ALA A 377 5.42 -27.55 -5.95
N LYS A 378 6.11 -28.02 -4.92
CA LYS A 378 7.50 -27.70 -4.67
C LYS A 378 8.42 -28.17 -5.81
N VAL A 379 8.29 -29.45 -6.23
CA VAL A 379 9.09 -30.02 -7.33
C VAL A 379 8.84 -29.24 -8.62
N HIS A 380 7.58 -28.90 -8.92
CA HIS A 380 7.24 -28.10 -10.08
C HIS A 380 7.91 -26.71 -10.05
N ALA A 381 7.73 -25.98 -8.95
CA ALA A 381 8.29 -24.63 -8.78
C ALA A 381 9.84 -24.62 -8.84
N GLU A 382 10.48 -25.61 -8.22
CA GLU A 382 11.94 -25.75 -8.27
C GLU A 382 12.42 -26.10 -9.68
N SER A 383 11.70 -26.92 -10.45
CA SER A 383 12.00 -27.22 -11.85
C SER A 383 11.89 -25.98 -12.74
N GLU A 384 10.82 -25.19 -12.56
CA GLU A 384 10.66 -23.93 -13.28
C GLU A 384 11.72 -22.90 -12.89
N PHE A 385 12.13 -22.87 -11.63
CA PHE A 385 13.18 -21.99 -11.13
C PHE A 385 14.54 -22.32 -11.77
N GLU A 386 14.92 -23.60 -11.91
CA GLU A 386 16.21 -23.96 -12.54
C GLU A 386 16.28 -23.48 -14.00
N LYS A 387 15.16 -23.45 -14.72
CA LYS A 387 15.09 -22.88 -16.07
C LYS A 387 15.15 -21.34 -16.02
N TYR A 388 14.40 -20.73 -15.10
CA TYR A 388 14.35 -19.28 -14.94
C TYR A 388 15.68 -18.70 -14.47
N ARG A 389 16.42 -19.38 -13.62
CA ARG A 389 17.73 -18.96 -13.12
C ARG A 389 18.68 -18.60 -14.22
N ILE A 390 18.70 -19.38 -15.32
CA ILE A 390 19.54 -19.11 -16.48
C ILE A 390 19.18 -17.78 -17.13
N ILE A 391 17.89 -17.48 -17.23
CA ILE A 391 17.36 -16.22 -17.76
C ILE A 391 17.70 -15.08 -16.81
N GLN A 392 17.44 -15.25 -15.52
CA GLN A 392 17.72 -14.27 -14.48
C GLN A 392 19.20 -13.90 -14.41
N ASP A 393 20.11 -14.89 -14.48
CA ASP A 393 21.56 -14.64 -14.42
C ASP A 393 22.08 -13.86 -15.63
N ARG A 394 21.42 -13.99 -16.80
CA ARG A 394 21.72 -13.18 -18.00
C ARG A 394 21.20 -11.75 -17.91
N LEU A 395 20.07 -11.55 -17.23
CA LEU A 395 19.42 -10.24 -17.11
C LEU A 395 19.90 -9.45 -15.89
N PHE A 396 20.49 -10.14 -14.92
CA PHE A 396 20.91 -9.50 -13.67
C PHE A 396 22.23 -8.79 -13.84
N GLU A 397 22.16 -7.49 -13.75
CA GLU A 397 23.31 -6.61 -13.70
C GLU A 397 23.71 -6.39 -12.25
N SER A 398 24.93 -6.78 -11.88
CA SER A 398 25.43 -6.59 -10.52
C SER A 398 25.61 -5.09 -10.20
N ASP A 399 25.64 -4.72 -8.92
CA ASP A 399 25.94 -3.34 -8.53
C ASP A 399 27.34 -2.92 -8.98
N PHE A 400 28.26 -3.88 -9.11
CA PHE A 400 29.59 -3.66 -9.68
C PHE A 400 29.52 -3.33 -11.17
N ASP A 401 28.73 -4.04 -11.96
CA ASP A 401 28.58 -3.76 -13.39
C ASP A 401 27.93 -2.38 -13.62
N ARG A 402 26.96 -2.01 -12.76
CA ARG A 402 26.37 -0.66 -12.79
C ARG A 402 27.37 0.42 -12.45
N LEU A 403 28.23 0.19 -11.46
CA LEU A 403 29.29 1.11 -11.09
C LEU A 403 30.31 1.29 -12.25
N LEU A 404 30.72 0.20 -12.89
CA LEU A 404 31.62 0.25 -14.07
C LEU A 404 31.01 1.07 -15.19
N LYS A 405 29.73 0.85 -15.53
CA LYS A 405 29.03 1.65 -16.56
C LYS A 405 28.94 3.15 -16.20
N GLN A 406 28.73 3.45 -14.92
CA GLN A 406 28.72 4.85 -14.46
C GLN A 406 30.10 5.51 -14.56
N LEU A 407 31.18 4.75 -14.37
CA LEU A 407 32.54 5.25 -14.52
C LEU A 407 32.89 5.43 -16.00
N GLU A 408 32.56 4.49 -16.87
CA GLU A 408 32.75 4.57 -18.32
C GLU A 408 32.02 5.79 -18.92
N HIS A 409 30.74 6.05 -18.53
CA HIS A 409 30.03 7.24 -18.99
C HIS A 409 30.56 8.58 -18.46
N LYS A 410 31.34 8.59 -17.37
CA LYS A 410 32.01 9.80 -16.89
C LYS A 410 33.28 10.12 -17.67
N ASP A 411 33.98 9.11 -18.17
CA ASP A 411 35.21 9.31 -18.98
C ASP A 411 34.87 9.79 -20.40
N ASP A 412 33.74 9.35 -20.99
CA ASP A 412 33.28 9.80 -22.33
C ASP A 412 32.73 11.25 -22.33
N GLY A 413 32.57 11.89 -21.21
CA GLY A 413 32.05 13.28 -21.06
C GLY A 413 33.14 14.34 -20.81
N GLN A 414 34.43 13.97 -20.86
CA GLN A 414 35.57 14.88 -20.63
C GLN A 414 36.50 15.06 -21.85
N GLU A 415 36.02 14.84 -23.09
CA GLU A 415 36.72 15.31 -24.29
C GLU A 415 36.06 16.54 -24.90
#